data_f921c745ffc02d3457b5377335a00f20
#
_entry.id   f921c745ffc02d3457b5377335a00f20
#
_cell.length_a   1.000
_cell.length_b   1.000
_cell.length_c   1.000
_cell.angle_alpha   90.00
_cell.angle_beta   90.00
_cell.angle_gamma   90.00
#
_symmetry.space_group_name_H-M   'P 1'
#
loop_
_entity.id
_entity.type
_entity.pdbx_description
1 polymer ?
#
loop_
_entity_poly.entity_id
_entity_poly.type
_entity_poly.pdbx_seq_one_letter_code
_entity_poly.pdbx_strand_id
1 'polypeptide(L)'
;MNLRLSESTIPRWIQISTIFLALIGVIIWQFPVKWLSGTLSSATHCKVMLADPSGTLWRGGTAIGFSEPGLDGQSCRPPMAMTERLYWTTDCTIANRSCSVRIEASTLLKPLTISISVAGVRVQEDEIHLPSEILEVMGAPWTILHPRGDLTLRWSDLSFSRQGPDGNIHADLYSLSSPVSLIRPLGSYSLNANLSSSGVRYTLSTTEGPLILEAEGQIGNDGKASGQGQASATPESQEALNGLLGLIGRKQGDTYRLIF
;
A
#
# COMPACT_ATOMS: atom_id res chain seq x y z
N MET A 1 48.06 6.07 56.39
CA MET A 1 47.92 6.65 55.02
C MET A 1 46.47 6.54 54.64
N ASN A 2 45.66 7.58 54.95
CA ASN A 2 44.22 7.58 54.78
C ASN A 2 43.87 8.10 53.34
N LEU A 3 43.51 7.20 52.43
CA LEU A 3 42.96 7.55 51.16
C LEU A 3 41.52 8.05 51.37
N ARG A 4 41.32 9.37 51.38
CA ARG A 4 39.97 9.97 51.20
C ARG A 4 39.55 9.78 49.78
N LEU A 5 38.62 8.86 49.55
CA LEU A 5 37.84 8.81 48.34
C LEU A 5 37.00 10.09 48.29
N SER A 6 37.30 10.97 47.35
CA SER A 6 36.48 12.15 47.04
C SER A 6 35.17 11.65 46.48
N GLU A 7 34.10 11.63 47.26
CA GLU A 7 32.74 11.48 46.76
C GLU A 7 32.39 12.72 45.91
N SER A 8 32.55 12.59 44.61
CA SER A 8 32.04 13.58 43.67
C SER A 8 30.51 13.49 43.67
N THR A 9 29.87 14.31 44.47
CA THR A 9 28.43 14.44 44.51
C THR A 9 27.95 14.97 43.12
N ILE A 10 27.50 14.06 42.27
CA ILE A 10 26.87 14.41 40.97
C ILE A 10 25.71 15.36 41.27
N PRO A 11 25.67 16.57 40.70
CA PRO A 11 24.64 17.54 40.98
C PRO A 11 23.25 16.99 40.66
N ARG A 12 22.25 17.26 41.48
CA ARG A 12 20.89 16.70 41.40
C ARG A 12 20.24 16.87 40.05
N TRP A 13 20.52 17.95 39.34
CA TRP A 13 19.96 18.17 37.99
C TRP A 13 20.49 17.16 36.95
N ILE A 14 21.73 16.70 37.06
CA ILE A 14 22.29 15.64 36.20
C ILE A 14 21.60 14.31 36.52
N GLN A 15 21.38 14.00 37.80
CA GLN A 15 20.67 12.76 38.19
C GLN A 15 19.22 12.77 37.65
N ILE A 16 18.51 13.88 37.78
CA ILE A 16 17.15 14.02 37.23
C ILE A 16 17.15 13.88 35.70
N SER A 17 18.11 14.52 35.03
CA SER A 17 18.23 14.44 33.56
C SER A 17 18.52 13.01 33.09
N THR A 18 19.40 12.27 33.79
CA THR A 18 19.69 10.86 33.42
C THR A 18 18.49 9.94 33.64
N ILE A 19 17.75 10.14 34.75
CA ILE A 19 16.53 9.37 35.03
C ILE A 19 15.46 9.66 33.96
N PHE A 20 15.28 10.93 33.58
CA PHE A 20 14.35 11.33 32.56
C PHE A 20 14.69 10.75 31.17
N LEU A 21 16.00 10.78 30.83
CA LEU A 21 16.50 10.18 29.60
C LEU A 21 16.31 8.65 29.56
N ALA A 22 16.56 8.00 30.71
CA ALA A 22 16.34 6.56 30.85
C ALA A 22 14.85 6.20 30.72
N LEU A 23 13.96 7.00 31.31
CA LEU A 23 12.51 6.80 31.21
C LEU A 23 12.03 6.94 29.77
N ILE A 24 12.49 7.97 29.05
CA ILE A 24 12.19 8.14 27.61
C ILE A 24 12.70 6.94 26.82
N GLY A 25 13.92 6.47 27.10
CA GLY A 25 14.46 5.27 26.46
C GLY A 25 13.59 4.03 26.64
N VAL A 26 13.08 3.80 27.86
CA VAL A 26 12.18 2.69 28.16
C VAL A 26 10.83 2.85 27.42
N ILE A 27 10.27 4.05 27.40
CA ILE A 27 9.01 4.33 26.67
C ILE A 27 9.18 4.06 25.18
N ILE A 28 10.28 4.52 24.57
CA ILE A 28 10.56 4.26 23.15
C ILE A 28 10.76 2.76 22.90
N TRP A 29 11.47 2.06 23.78
CA TRP A 29 11.73 0.63 23.65
C TRP A 29 10.47 -0.22 23.77
N GLN A 30 9.53 0.16 24.62
CA GLN A 30 8.28 -0.57 24.85
C GLN A 30 7.08 0.02 24.11
N PHE A 31 7.29 0.93 23.13
CA PHE A 31 6.20 1.62 22.45
C PHE A 31 5.23 0.61 21.79
N PRO A 32 4.00 0.46 22.30
CA PRO A 32 3.08 -0.55 21.82
C PRO A 32 2.50 -0.18 20.47
N VAL A 33 2.53 -1.11 19.53
CA VAL A 33 2.01 -0.89 18.15
C VAL A 33 0.51 -0.56 18.12
N LYS A 34 -0.24 -0.92 19.14
CA LYS A 34 -1.67 -0.59 19.26
C LYS A 34 -1.97 0.91 19.13
N TRP A 35 -1.03 1.77 19.51
CA TRP A 35 -1.18 3.22 19.37
C TRP A 35 -1.11 3.68 17.91
N LEU A 36 -0.41 2.93 17.06
CA LEU A 36 -0.36 3.22 15.63
C LEU A 36 -1.66 2.88 14.91
N SER A 37 -2.46 1.94 15.42
CA SER A 37 -3.68 1.50 14.74
C SER A 37 -4.68 2.64 14.56
N GLY A 38 -4.90 3.44 15.60
CA GLY A 38 -5.80 4.59 15.53
C GLY A 38 -5.30 5.70 14.57
N THR A 39 -4.00 5.98 14.58
CA THR A 39 -3.43 7.01 13.69
C THR A 39 -3.43 6.56 12.23
N LEU A 40 -3.18 5.27 11.97
CA LEU A 40 -3.22 4.73 10.62
C LEU A 40 -4.63 4.74 10.05
N SER A 41 -5.63 4.30 10.81
CA SER A 41 -7.02 4.29 10.36
C SER A 41 -7.54 5.70 10.09
N SER A 42 -7.21 6.69 10.93
CA SER A 42 -7.59 8.09 10.67
C SER A 42 -6.85 8.69 9.47
N ALA A 43 -5.55 8.42 9.31
CA ALA A 43 -4.77 8.92 8.18
C ALA A 43 -5.21 8.32 6.83
N THR A 44 -5.72 7.09 6.83
CA THR A 44 -6.22 6.41 5.63
C THR A 44 -7.73 6.54 5.42
N HIS A 45 -8.42 7.38 6.23
CA HIS A 45 -9.86 7.49 6.22
C HIS A 45 -10.58 6.14 6.31
N CYS A 46 -10.14 5.31 7.26
CA CYS A 46 -10.60 3.95 7.50
C CYS A 46 -10.31 2.92 6.39
N LYS A 47 -9.65 3.28 5.30
CA LYS A 47 -9.37 2.33 4.22
C LYS A 47 -8.44 1.19 4.64
N VAL A 48 -7.49 1.49 5.53
CA VAL A 48 -6.53 0.50 6.06
C VAL A 48 -6.56 0.50 7.58
N MET A 49 -6.71 -0.67 8.15
CA MET A 49 -6.75 -0.90 9.60
C MET A 49 -5.75 -1.99 9.99
N LEU A 50 -5.14 -1.84 11.16
CA LEU A 50 -4.37 -2.92 11.79
C LEU A 50 -5.31 -3.76 12.61
N ALA A 51 -5.52 -5.01 12.21
CA ALA A 51 -6.35 -5.97 12.91
C ALA A 51 -5.51 -6.78 13.88
N ASP A 52 -5.96 -6.84 15.14
CA ASP A 52 -5.28 -7.54 16.24
C ASP A 52 -3.76 -7.25 16.32
N PRO A 53 -3.37 -5.94 16.41
CA PRO A 53 -1.97 -5.57 16.51
C PRO A 53 -1.37 -6.03 17.84
N SER A 54 -0.21 -6.67 17.80
CA SER A 54 0.49 -7.21 18.97
C SER A 54 1.98 -6.88 18.92
N GLY A 55 2.58 -6.71 20.10
CA GLY A 55 4.00 -6.38 20.22
C GLY A 55 4.28 -4.88 20.24
N THR A 56 5.50 -4.54 19.87
CA THR A 56 6.06 -3.18 19.88
C THR A 56 6.38 -2.70 18.46
N LEU A 57 6.80 -1.44 18.35
CA LEU A 57 7.30 -0.89 17.08
C LEU A 57 8.53 -1.65 16.55
N TRP A 58 9.30 -2.28 17.45
CA TRP A 58 10.53 -3.00 17.13
C TRP A 58 10.29 -4.44 16.70
N ARG A 59 9.30 -5.07 17.26
CA ARG A 59 8.93 -6.45 16.94
C ARG A 59 7.46 -6.69 17.23
N GLY A 60 6.71 -7.08 16.24
CA GLY A 60 5.29 -7.29 16.41
C GLY A 60 4.66 -8.06 15.27
N GLY A 61 3.35 -8.17 15.33
CA GLY A 61 2.54 -8.78 14.28
C GLY A 61 1.14 -8.20 14.24
N THR A 62 0.56 -8.17 13.06
CA THR A 62 -0.80 -7.70 12.80
C THR A 62 -1.34 -8.35 11.52
N ALA A 63 -2.64 -8.37 11.34
CA ALA A 63 -3.23 -8.50 10.01
C ALA A 63 -3.62 -7.11 9.51
N ILE A 64 -3.54 -6.89 8.21
CA ILE A 64 -4.05 -5.66 7.59
C ILE A 64 -5.50 -5.91 7.21
N GLY A 65 -6.40 -5.09 7.73
CA GLY A 65 -7.80 -5.08 7.36
C GLY A 65 -8.11 -3.94 6.41
N PHE A 66 -8.91 -4.21 5.43
CA PHE A 66 -9.45 -3.21 4.50
C PHE A 66 -10.90 -2.93 4.83
N SER A 67 -11.25 -1.67 5.00
CA SER A 67 -12.55 -1.24 5.48
C SER A 67 -13.03 0.02 4.76
N GLU A 68 -14.24 0.43 5.08
CA GLU A 68 -14.84 1.67 4.62
C GLU A 68 -15.17 2.57 5.81
N PRO A 69 -15.24 3.90 5.59
CA PRO A 69 -15.78 4.82 6.60
C PRO A 69 -17.20 4.42 7.00
N GLY A 70 -17.53 4.54 8.27
CA GLY A 70 -18.89 4.42 8.76
C GLY A 70 -19.79 5.54 8.22
N LEU A 71 -21.10 5.37 8.34
CA LEU A 71 -22.09 6.35 7.89
C LEU A 71 -21.98 7.70 8.62
N ASP A 72 -21.39 7.69 9.80
CA ASP A 72 -21.10 8.87 10.64
C ASP A 72 -19.80 9.60 10.24
N GLY A 73 -19.01 9.03 9.31
CA GLY A 73 -17.73 9.57 8.87
C GLY A 73 -16.62 9.59 9.95
N GLN A 74 -16.90 9.09 11.15
CA GLN A 74 -15.98 9.09 12.29
C GLN A 74 -15.57 7.69 12.74
N SER A 75 -16.44 6.71 12.57
CA SER A 75 -16.14 5.30 12.86
C SER A 75 -15.70 4.55 11.60
N CYS A 76 -14.90 3.50 11.80
CA CYS A 76 -14.56 2.56 10.73
C CYS A 76 -15.48 1.35 10.81
N ARG A 77 -15.98 0.87 9.68
CA ARG A 77 -16.71 -0.39 9.62
C ARG A 77 -15.78 -1.56 9.93
N PRO A 78 -16.33 -2.71 10.34
CA PRO A 78 -15.53 -3.93 10.40
C PRO A 78 -14.85 -4.20 9.04
N PRO A 79 -13.61 -4.72 9.03
CA PRO A 79 -12.90 -4.95 7.79
C PRO A 79 -13.65 -5.97 6.91
N MET A 80 -13.79 -5.65 5.63
CA MET A 80 -14.44 -6.50 4.63
C MET A 80 -13.50 -7.59 4.12
N ALA A 81 -12.19 -7.30 4.10
CA ALA A 81 -11.14 -8.23 3.76
C ALA A 81 -9.98 -8.07 4.73
N MET A 82 -9.34 -9.16 5.08
CA MET A 82 -8.15 -9.15 5.93
C MET A 82 -7.05 -9.94 5.23
N THR A 83 -5.84 -9.41 5.31
CA THR A 83 -4.66 -10.20 4.91
C THR A 83 -4.36 -11.26 5.97
N GLU A 84 -3.53 -12.21 5.60
CA GLU A 84 -2.87 -13.07 6.57
C GLU A 84 -2.03 -12.23 7.55
N ARG A 85 -1.72 -12.83 8.70
CA ARG A 85 -0.95 -12.16 9.73
C ARG A 85 0.48 -11.93 9.24
N LEU A 86 0.91 -10.70 9.24
CA LEU A 86 2.28 -10.29 8.96
C LEU A 86 3.02 -10.01 10.26
N TYR A 87 4.32 -10.26 10.25
CA TYR A 87 5.23 -10.01 11.37
C TYR A 87 6.32 -9.06 10.91
N TRP A 88 6.78 -8.20 11.81
CA TRP A 88 7.91 -7.32 11.52
C TRP A 88 8.96 -7.36 12.62
N THR A 89 10.18 -7.07 12.18
CA THR A 89 11.33 -6.81 13.06
C THR A 89 12.01 -5.55 12.55
N THR A 90 12.24 -4.59 13.45
CA THR A 90 12.90 -3.33 13.15
C THR A 90 14.27 -3.31 13.82
N ASP A 91 15.31 -3.10 13.05
CA ASP A 91 16.69 -2.95 13.49
C ASP A 91 17.19 -1.56 13.09
N CYS A 92 17.66 -0.78 14.09
CA CYS A 92 18.18 0.56 13.86
C CYS A 92 19.66 0.64 14.20
N THR A 93 20.46 1.18 13.29
CA THR A 93 21.88 1.43 13.48
C THR A 93 22.12 2.93 13.66
N ILE A 94 22.50 3.31 14.88
CA ILE A 94 22.75 4.72 15.24
C ILE A 94 23.91 5.31 14.42
N ALA A 95 24.97 4.53 14.17
CA ALA A 95 26.13 4.96 13.41
C ALA A 95 25.77 5.45 11.99
N ASN A 96 24.85 4.74 11.30
CA ASN A 96 24.43 5.05 9.95
C ASN A 96 23.15 5.89 9.91
N ARG A 97 22.54 6.19 11.06
CA ARG A 97 21.23 6.85 11.18
C ARG A 97 20.18 6.21 10.24
N SER A 98 20.16 4.90 10.24
CA SER A 98 19.25 4.11 9.40
C SER A 98 18.58 3.02 10.22
N CYS A 99 17.34 2.76 9.88
CA CYS A 99 16.56 1.63 10.38
C CYS A 99 16.18 0.73 9.21
N SER A 100 16.19 -0.58 9.43
CA SER A 100 15.64 -1.56 8.51
C SER A 100 14.46 -2.26 9.16
N VAL A 101 13.34 -2.29 8.47
CA VAL A 101 12.13 -3.02 8.86
C VAL A 101 12.04 -4.24 7.96
N ARG A 102 12.10 -5.42 8.56
CA ARG A 102 11.90 -6.69 7.87
C ARG A 102 10.48 -7.17 8.14
N ILE A 103 9.72 -7.43 7.09
CA ILE A 103 8.34 -7.89 7.16
C ILE A 103 8.28 -9.31 6.60
N GLU A 104 7.64 -10.20 7.35
CA GLU A 104 7.42 -11.60 6.99
C GLU A 104 5.91 -11.86 6.96
N ALA A 105 5.44 -12.46 5.89
CA ALA A 105 4.06 -12.93 5.71
C ALA A 105 4.07 -14.16 4.81
N SER A 106 3.07 -15.03 4.93
CA SER A 106 2.94 -16.22 4.10
C SER A 106 2.67 -15.91 2.61
N THR A 107 2.11 -14.73 2.35
CA THR A 107 1.89 -14.21 0.98
C THR A 107 3.16 -13.68 0.31
N LEU A 108 4.24 -13.49 1.06
CA LEU A 108 5.54 -13.04 0.55
C LEU A 108 6.43 -14.25 0.26
N LEU A 109 7.03 -14.29 -0.91
CA LEU A 109 7.98 -15.35 -1.29
C LEU A 109 9.28 -15.25 -0.47
N LYS A 110 9.65 -14.05 -0.08
CA LYS A 110 10.81 -13.73 0.76
C LYS A 110 10.46 -12.60 1.73
N PRO A 111 11.19 -12.45 2.84
CA PRO A 111 10.97 -11.32 3.74
C PRO A 111 11.20 -9.98 3.04
N LEU A 112 10.20 -9.10 3.07
CA LEU A 112 10.31 -7.75 2.53
C LEU A 112 11.14 -6.86 3.45
N THR A 113 12.14 -6.17 2.93
CA THR A 113 12.97 -5.25 3.69
C THR A 113 12.71 -3.82 3.26
N ILE A 114 12.38 -2.97 4.23
CA ILE A 114 12.22 -1.53 4.06
C ILE A 114 13.34 -0.82 4.82
N SER A 115 14.16 -0.07 4.11
CA SER A 115 15.26 0.71 4.69
C SER A 115 14.84 2.17 4.85
N ILE A 116 14.91 2.68 6.07
CA ILE A 116 14.55 4.05 6.44
C ILE A 116 15.82 4.78 6.85
N SER A 117 16.12 5.91 6.23
CA SER A 117 17.29 6.73 6.53
C SER A 117 16.94 8.21 6.48
N VAL A 118 17.89 9.07 6.83
CA VAL A 118 17.74 10.54 6.68
C VAL A 118 17.58 10.98 5.22
N ALA A 119 18.02 10.16 4.26
CA ALA A 119 17.86 10.41 2.83
C ALA A 119 16.47 10.05 2.32
N GLY A 120 15.75 9.18 3.02
CA GLY A 120 14.42 8.72 2.65
C GLY A 120 14.17 7.26 2.99
N VAL A 121 13.12 6.72 2.42
CA VAL A 121 12.69 5.33 2.54
C VAL A 121 12.98 4.60 1.22
N ARG A 122 13.55 3.40 1.31
CA ARG A 122 13.76 2.50 0.17
C ARG A 122 13.11 1.16 0.49
N VAL A 123 12.32 0.67 -0.47
CA VAL A 123 11.67 -0.64 -0.38
C VAL A 123 12.46 -1.60 -1.29
N GLN A 124 12.90 -2.71 -0.75
CA GLN A 124 13.58 -3.74 -1.53
C GLN A 124 12.65 -4.27 -2.62
N GLU A 125 13.20 -4.54 -3.80
CA GLU A 125 12.45 -5.16 -4.89
C GLU A 125 11.83 -6.50 -4.44
N ASP A 126 10.56 -6.67 -4.78
CA ASP A 126 9.83 -7.90 -4.45
C ASP A 126 8.61 -8.08 -5.35
N GLU A 127 7.96 -9.22 -5.15
CA GLU A 127 6.72 -9.61 -5.80
C GLU A 127 5.74 -10.14 -4.75
N ILE A 128 4.48 -9.73 -4.86
CA ILE A 128 3.42 -10.22 -3.98
C ILE A 128 2.21 -10.66 -4.80
N HIS A 129 1.54 -11.70 -4.33
CA HIS A 129 0.29 -12.18 -4.90
C HIS A 129 -0.87 -11.78 -4.00
N LEU A 130 -1.87 -11.17 -4.57
CA LEU A 130 -3.03 -10.63 -3.86
C LEU A 130 -4.31 -11.06 -4.59
N PRO A 131 -5.41 -11.26 -3.88
CA PRO A 131 -6.69 -11.39 -4.52
C PRO A 131 -7.12 -10.05 -5.12
N SER A 132 -7.75 -10.06 -6.30
CA SER A 132 -8.15 -8.84 -6.98
C SER A 132 -9.21 -8.03 -6.24
N GLU A 133 -9.91 -8.64 -5.28
CA GLU A 133 -10.87 -7.97 -4.39
C GLU A 133 -10.24 -6.79 -3.62
N ILE A 134 -8.91 -6.78 -3.45
CA ILE A 134 -8.20 -5.65 -2.84
C ILE A 134 -8.42 -4.35 -3.62
N LEU A 135 -8.70 -4.41 -4.91
CA LEU A 135 -8.99 -3.24 -5.73
C LEU A 135 -10.26 -2.50 -5.27
N GLU A 136 -11.20 -3.19 -4.61
CA GLU A 136 -12.42 -2.56 -4.07
C GLU A 136 -12.11 -1.46 -3.03
N VAL A 137 -10.96 -1.55 -2.35
CA VAL A 137 -10.48 -0.52 -1.42
C VAL A 137 -10.25 0.83 -2.09
N MET A 138 -9.97 0.82 -3.40
CA MET A 138 -9.79 2.05 -4.18
C MET A 138 -11.11 2.81 -4.41
N GLY A 139 -12.27 2.17 -4.14
CA GLY A 139 -13.59 2.76 -4.33
C GLY A 139 -14.12 2.54 -5.76
N ALA A 140 -15.07 3.39 -6.19
CA ALA A 140 -15.63 3.27 -7.54
C ALA A 140 -14.54 3.49 -8.61
N PRO A 141 -14.53 2.72 -9.72
CA PRO A 141 -15.59 1.76 -10.14
C PRO A 141 -15.46 0.35 -9.55
N TRP A 142 -14.37 0.04 -8.82
CA TRP A 142 -14.04 -1.32 -8.36
C TRP A 142 -15.08 -1.90 -7.41
N THR A 143 -15.66 -1.06 -6.54
CA THR A 143 -16.75 -1.47 -5.63
C THR A 143 -18.05 -1.83 -6.35
N ILE A 144 -18.23 -1.41 -7.61
CA ILE A 144 -19.39 -1.77 -8.45
C ILE A 144 -19.07 -3.04 -9.25
N LEU A 145 -17.84 -3.12 -9.73
CA LEU A 145 -17.39 -4.21 -10.59
C LEU A 145 -17.15 -5.51 -9.81
N HIS A 146 -16.86 -5.44 -8.52
CA HIS A 146 -16.49 -6.59 -7.67
C HIS A 146 -15.52 -7.53 -8.37
N PRO A 147 -14.29 -7.07 -8.66
CA PRO A 147 -13.32 -7.82 -9.44
C PRO A 147 -12.94 -9.13 -8.73
N ARG A 148 -12.85 -10.21 -9.48
CA ARG A 148 -12.38 -11.51 -9.03
C ARG A 148 -11.32 -12.01 -9.98
N GLY A 149 -10.18 -12.44 -9.46
CA GLY A 149 -9.01 -12.89 -10.21
C GLY A 149 -7.75 -12.79 -9.35
N ASP A 150 -6.62 -13.07 -9.94
CA ASP A 150 -5.33 -13.07 -9.26
C ASP A 150 -4.52 -11.83 -9.67
N LEU A 151 -4.12 -11.04 -8.70
CA LEU A 151 -3.29 -9.84 -8.88
C LEU A 151 -1.86 -10.14 -8.44
N THR A 152 -0.91 -10.01 -9.33
CA THR A 152 0.52 -10.04 -9.04
C THR A 152 1.07 -8.63 -9.12
N LEU A 153 1.68 -8.16 -8.05
CA LEU A 153 2.29 -6.84 -7.95
C LEU A 153 3.80 -7.00 -7.77
N ARG A 154 4.58 -6.43 -8.69
CA ARG A 154 6.05 -6.38 -8.66
C ARG A 154 6.53 -4.94 -8.60
N TRP A 155 7.60 -4.67 -7.88
CA TRP A 155 8.24 -3.37 -7.87
C TRP A 155 9.75 -3.49 -7.87
N SER A 156 10.40 -2.50 -8.44
CA SER A 156 11.85 -2.34 -8.45
C SER A 156 12.24 -0.90 -8.17
N ASP A 157 13.40 -0.73 -7.51
CA ASP A 157 14.02 0.56 -7.21
C ASP A 157 13.11 1.55 -6.46
N LEU A 158 12.09 1.03 -5.74
CA LEU A 158 11.09 1.87 -5.09
C LEU A 158 11.69 2.65 -3.94
N SER A 159 11.73 3.96 -4.08
CA SER A 159 12.26 4.86 -3.07
C SER A 159 11.41 6.13 -2.93
N PHE A 160 11.39 6.65 -1.71
CA PHE A 160 10.66 7.86 -1.34
C PHE A 160 11.63 8.80 -0.64
N SER A 161 11.96 9.92 -1.26
CA SER A 161 12.88 10.91 -0.74
C SER A 161 12.22 12.30 -0.69
N ARG A 162 12.97 13.30 -0.23
CA ARG A 162 12.51 14.70 -0.30
C ARG A 162 12.36 15.22 -1.72
N GLN A 163 13.00 14.58 -2.69
CA GLN A 163 12.90 14.90 -4.13
C GLN A 163 11.65 14.29 -4.76
N GLY A 164 10.94 13.42 -4.04
CA GLY A 164 9.74 12.72 -4.48
C GLY A 164 9.92 11.20 -4.52
N PRO A 165 8.89 10.49 -4.97
CA PRO A 165 8.98 9.06 -5.23
C PRO A 165 9.85 8.78 -6.46
N ASP A 166 10.45 7.59 -6.50
CA ASP A 166 11.17 7.05 -7.65
C ASP A 166 11.05 5.54 -7.67
N GLY A 167 10.95 4.93 -8.85
CA GLY A 167 10.86 3.49 -9.00
C GLY A 167 9.82 3.04 -10.03
N ASN A 168 9.71 1.71 -10.17
CA ASN A 168 8.79 1.09 -11.11
C ASN A 168 7.87 0.11 -10.38
N ILE A 169 6.60 0.12 -10.77
CA ILE A 169 5.59 -0.82 -10.31
C ILE A 169 4.98 -1.49 -11.54
N HIS A 170 4.89 -2.80 -11.50
CA HIS A 170 4.26 -3.62 -12.51
C HIS A 170 3.17 -4.47 -11.85
N ALA A 171 1.96 -4.40 -12.36
CA ALA A 171 0.84 -5.17 -11.85
C ALA A 171 0.20 -5.98 -12.97
N ASP A 172 0.12 -7.29 -12.79
CA ASP A 172 -0.55 -8.21 -13.68
C ASP A 172 -1.81 -8.75 -13.00
N LEU A 173 -2.94 -8.56 -13.66
CA LEU A 173 -4.24 -9.05 -13.22
C LEU A 173 -4.67 -10.18 -14.14
N TYR A 174 -4.71 -11.39 -13.60
CA TYR A 174 -5.03 -12.59 -14.36
C TYR A 174 -6.49 -12.99 -14.20
N SER A 175 -7.10 -13.45 -15.31
CA SER A 175 -8.44 -14.04 -15.36
C SER A 175 -9.50 -13.20 -14.66
N LEU A 176 -9.42 -11.86 -14.84
CA LEU A 176 -10.40 -10.95 -14.25
C LEU A 176 -11.82 -11.34 -14.62
N SER A 177 -12.67 -11.46 -13.63
CA SER A 177 -14.09 -11.71 -13.75
C SER A 177 -14.87 -10.70 -12.91
N SER A 178 -16.11 -10.47 -13.26
CA SER A 178 -16.99 -9.59 -12.50
C SER A 178 -18.41 -10.16 -12.49
N PRO A 179 -19.14 -10.11 -11.36
CA PRO A 179 -20.53 -10.56 -11.32
C PRO A 179 -21.48 -9.71 -12.18
N VAL A 180 -21.10 -8.47 -12.52
CA VAL A 180 -21.90 -7.59 -13.40
C VAL A 180 -21.73 -7.93 -14.88
N SER A 181 -20.83 -8.86 -15.24
CA SER A 181 -20.61 -9.33 -16.59
C SER A 181 -21.17 -10.74 -16.79
N LEU A 182 -21.77 -10.97 -17.96
CA LEU A 182 -22.19 -12.31 -18.39
C LEU A 182 -21.02 -13.13 -18.92
N ILE A 183 -19.96 -12.47 -19.39
CA ILE A 183 -18.75 -13.12 -19.91
C ILE A 183 -17.72 -13.26 -18.78
N ARG A 184 -17.18 -14.46 -18.62
CA ARG A 184 -16.16 -14.79 -17.63
C ARG A 184 -15.17 -15.79 -18.22
N PRO A 185 -13.85 -15.51 -18.12
CA PRO A 185 -13.22 -14.27 -17.66
C PRO A 185 -13.42 -13.10 -18.63
N LEU A 186 -13.29 -11.87 -18.14
CA LEU A 186 -13.25 -10.63 -18.93
C LEU A 186 -11.93 -10.48 -19.67
N GLY A 187 -10.83 -10.90 -19.01
CA GLY A 187 -9.49 -10.86 -19.58
C GLY A 187 -8.40 -10.83 -18.51
N SER A 188 -7.18 -10.71 -19.00
CA SER A 188 -5.98 -10.47 -18.22
C SER A 188 -5.35 -9.15 -18.66
N TYR A 189 -4.80 -8.41 -17.69
CA TYR A 189 -4.36 -7.04 -17.91
C TYR A 189 -3.01 -6.81 -17.28
N SER A 190 -2.21 -5.95 -17.90
CA SER A 190 -0.91 -5.52 -17.37
C SER A 190 -0.89 -4.00 -17.22
N LEU A 191 -0.51 -3.54 -16.04
CA LEU A 191 -0.31 -2.15 -15.67
C LEU A 191 1.16 -1.91 -15.37
N ASN A 192 1.76 -0.95 -16.05
CA ASN A 192 3.10 -0.45 -15.74
C ASN A 192 2.99 0.97 -15.19
N ALA A 193 3.61 1.23 -14.07
CA ALA A 193 3.67 2.55 -13.45
C ALA A 193 5.12 2.92 -13.17
N ASN A 194 5.53 4.08 -13.67
CA ASN A 194 6.83 4.68 -13.40
C ASN A 194 6.64 5.88 -12.47
N LEU A 195 7.25 5.79 -11.30
CA LEU A 195 7.25 6.84 -10.29
C LEU A 195 8.44 7.76 -10.53
N SER A 196 8.20 9.06 -10.43
CA SER A 196 9.24 10.07 -10.54
C SER A 196 8.90 11.30 -9.70
N SER A 197 9.83 12.21 -9.54
CA SER A 197 9.61 13.47 -8.83
C SER A 197 8.50 14.35 -9.44
N SER A 198 8.12 14.13 -10.69
CA SER A 198 7.03 14.83 -11.38
C SER A 198 5.66 14.18 -11.20
N GLY A 199 5.61 13.01 -10.58
CA GLY A 199 4.39 12.22 -10.38
C GLY A 199 4.54 10.79 -10.89
N VAL A 200 3.42 10.11 -11.06
CA VAL A 200 3.35 8.72 -11.51
C VAL A 200 2.80 8.69 -12.94
N ARG A 201 3.54 8.12 -13.87
CA ARG A 201 3.04 7.82 -15.22
C ARG A 201 2.66 6.35 -15.30
N TYR A 202 1.52 6.04 -15.88
CA TYR A 202 1.07 4.66 -16.00
C TYR A 202 0.58 4.33 -17.41
N THR A 203 0.70 3.05 -17.76
CA THR A 203 0.13 2.45 -18.97
C THR A 203 -0.57 1.16 -18.59
N LEU A 204 -1.79 0.97 -19.11
CA LEU A 204 -2.60 -0.23 -18.94
C LEU A 204 -2.82 -0.85 -20.31
N SER A 205 -2.66 -2.15 -20.41
CA SER A 205 -2.96 -2.91 -21.63
C SER A 205 -3.59 -4.26 -21.31
N THR A 206 -4.44 -4.75 -22.21
CA THR A 206 -4.95 -6.11 -22.16
C THR A 206 -3.90 -7.06 -22.68
N THR A 207 -3.62 -8.13 -21.95
CA THR A 207 -2.74 -9.21 -22.38
C THR A 207 -3.51 -10.35 -23.02
N GLU A 208 -4.74 -10.61 -22.55
CA GLU A 208 -5.60 -11.68 -23.06
C GLU A 208 -7.06 -11.43 -22.69
N GLY A 209 -7.99 -11.88 -23.53
CA GLY A 209 -9.41 -11.94 -23.22
C GLY A 209 -10.32 -11.08 -24.11
N PRO A 210 -11.63 -11.20 -23.91
CA PRO A 210 -12.64 -10.55 -24.76
C PRO A 210 -12.83 -9.05 -24.47
N LEU A 211 -12.52 -8.56 -23.27
CA LEU A 211 -12.56 -7.13 -22.94
C LEU A 211 -11.19 -6.50 -23.14
N ILE A 212 -11.08 -5.64 -24.14
CA ILE A 212 -9.83 -4.98 -24.52
C ILE A 212 -9.81 -3.59 -23.88
N LEU A 213 -8.81 -3.36 -23.04
CA LEU A 213 -8.57 -2.08 -22.37
C LEU A 213 -7.16 -1.59 -22.68
N GLU A 214 -7.07 -0.36 -23.13
CA GLU A 214 -5.82 0.36 -23.32
C GLU A 214 -5.96 1.73 -22.67
N ALA A 215 -5.05 2.09 -21.80
CA ALA A 215 -5.04 3.40 -21.17
C ALA A 215 -3.63 3.86 -20.84
N GLU A 216 -3.44 5.15 -20.91
CA GLU A 216 -2.22 5.83 -20.47
C GLU A 216 -2.57 7.09 -19.70
N GLY A 217 -1.75 7.44 -18.75
CA GLY A 217 -2.00 8.65 -17.99
C GLY A 217 -0.91 8.95 -16.99
N GLN A 218 -1.19 9.97 -16.20
CA GLN A 218 -0.32 10.41 -15.14
C GLN A 218 -1.12 10.85 -13.91
N ILE A 219 -0.53 10.67 -12.75
CA ILE A 219 -1.01 11.19 -11.48
C ILE A 219 -0.01 12.23 -11.03
N GLY A 220 -0.42 13.48 -10.97
CA GLY A 220 0.43 14.59 -10.52
C GLY A 220 0.72 14.52 -9.02
N ASN A 221 1.66 15.33 -8.56
CA ASN A 221 1.99 15.44 -7.13
C ASN A 221 0.85 16.02 -6.28
N ASP A 222 -0.15 16.62 -6.91
CA ASP A 222 -1.41 17.08 -6.28
C ASP A 222 -2.45 15.95 -6.13
N GLY A 223 -2.10 14.72 -6.52
CA GLY A 223 -2.99 13.56 -6.48
C GLY A 223 -4.04 13.53 -7.59
N LYS A 224 -4.04 14.48 -8.51
CA LYS A 224 -4.98 14.47 -9.62
C LYS A 224 -4.52 13.53 -10.72
N ALA A 225 -5.40 12.61 -11.08
CA ALA A 225 -5.21 11.74 -12.22
C ALA A 225 -5.65 12.45 -13.50
N SER A 226 -4.88 12.27 -14.57
CA SER A 226 -5.23 12.68 -15.92
C SER A 226 -4.76 11.61 -16.89
N GLY A 227 -5.57 11.30 -17.88
CA GLY A 227 -5.23 10.25 -18.82
C GLY A 227 -6.28 10.09 -19.89
N GLN A 228 -5.99 9.22 -20.80
CA GLN A 228 -6.90 8.80 -21.86
C GLN A 228 -6.82 7.29 -22.00
N GLY A 229 -7.91 6.71 -22.44
CA GLY A 229 -7.94 5.28 -22.68
C GLY A 229 -9.10 4.90 -23.59
N GLN A 230 -9.03 3.68 -24.07
CA GLN A 230 -10.05 3.08 -24.91
C GLN A 230 -10.43 1.73 -24.32
N ALA A 231 -11.71 1.43 -24.41
CA ALA A 231 -12.25 0.12 -24.11
C ALA A 231 -13.01 -0.39 -25.33
N SER A 232 -12.83 -1.64 -25.66
CA SER A 232 -13.56 -2.35 -26.70
C SER A 232 -13.76 -3.80 -26.33
N ALA A 233 -14.51 -4.53 -27.13
CA ALA A 233 -14.68 -5.96 -26.97
C ALA A 233 -14.34 -6.67 -28.27
N THR A 234 -13.97 -7.95 -28.17
CA THR A 234 -13.84 -8.79 -29.34
C THR A 234 -15.21 -8.88 -30.08
N PRO A 235 -15.22 -9.06 -31.40
CA PRO A 235 -16.47 -9.06 -32.16
C PRO A 235 -17.52 -10.05 -31.62
N GLU A 236 -17.07 -11.21 -31.15
CA GLU A 236 -17.92 -12.28 -30.60
C GLU A 236 -18.56 -11.89 -29.25
N SER A 237 -17.93 -10.99 -28.52
CA SER A 237 -18.32 -10.62 -27.14
C SER A 237 -18.93 -9.22 -27.05
N GLN A 238 -18.97 -8.48 -28.15
CA GLN A 238 -19.36 -7.07 -28.19
C GLN A 238 -20.77 -6.84 -27.66
N GLU A 239 -21.72 -7.66 -28.07
CA GLU A 239 -23.13 -7.52 -27.65
C GLU A 239 -23.26 -7.74 -26.12
N ALA A 240 -22.63 -8.78 -25.59
CA ALA A 240 -22.69 -9.13 -24.18
C ALA A 240 -21.93 -8.14 -23.28
N LEU A 241 -20.90 -7.46 -23.80
CA LEU A 241 -20.10 -6.49 -23.06
C LEU A 241 -20.56 -5.04 -23.24
N ASN A 242 -21.51 -4.73 -24.10
CA ASN A 242 -21.99 -3.36 -24.33
C ASN A 242 -22.44 -2.67 -23.02
N GLY A 243 -23.16 -3.38 -22.16
CA GLY A 243 -23.59 -2.84 -20.87
C GLY A 243 -22.42 -2.44 -19.97
N LEU A 244 -21.43 -3.33 -19.86
CA LEU A 244 -20.23 -3.08 -19.07
C LEU A 244 -19.38 -1.94 -19.65
N LEU A 245 -19.20 -1.93 -20.97
CA LEU A 245 -18.46 -0.88 -21.67
C LEU A 245 -19.11 0.49 -21.48
N GLY A 246 -20.46 0.55 -21.48
CA GLY A 246 -21.21 1.77 -21.19
C GLY A 246 -21.09 2.28 -19.76
N LEU A 247 -20.75 1.41 -18.80
CA LEU A 247 -20.48 1.81 -17.41
C LEU A 247 -19.07 2.42 -17.23
N ILE A 248 -18.08 1.95 -17.99
CA ILE A 248 -16.68 2.35 -17.84
C ILE A 248 -16.25 3.47 -18.78
N GLY A 249 -17.00 3.74 -19.87
CA GLY A 249 -16.62 4.74 -20.86
C GLY A 249 -17.78 5.32 -21.65
N ARG A 250 -17.47 6.35 -22.42
CA ARG A 250 -18.43 6.97 -23.36
C ARG A 250 -18.22 6.40 -24.75
N LYS A 251 -19.29 5.91 -25.38
CA LYS A 251 -19.26 5.33 -26.72
C LYS A 251 -18.78 6.35 -27.76
N GLN A 252 -17.79 5.96 -28.55
CA GLN A 252 -17.25 6.71 -29.67
C GLN A 252 -16.98 5.78 -30.84
N GLY A 253 -17.96 5.65 -31.76
CA GLY A 253 -17.92 4.64 -32.81
C GLY A 253 -18.02 3.22 -32.26
N ASP A 254 -17.06 2.36 -32.60
CA ASP A 254 -16.96 0.98 -32.11
C ASP A 254 -16.17 0.82 -30.79
N THR A 255 -15.61 1.89 -30.28
CA THR A 255 -14.86 1.91 -29.03
C THR A 255 -15.54 2.79 -27.97
N TYR A 256 -15.10 2.63 -26.73
CA TYR A 256 -15.54 3.46 -25.61
C TYR A 256 -14.35 4.22 -25.06
N ARG A 257 -14.45 5.54 -25.04
CA ARG A 257 -13.40 6.41 -24.49
C ARG A 257 -13.51 6.46 -22.98
N LEU A 258 -12.40 6.09 -22.30
CA LEU A 258 -12.23 6.25 -20.87
C LEU A 258 -11.71 7.67 -20.60
N ILE A 259 -12.27 8.34 -19.59
CA ILE A 259 -11.84 9.68 -19.16
C ILE A 259 -11.62 9.62 -17.65
N PHE A 260 -10.42 9.98 -17.22
CA PHE A 260 -10.00 9.97 -15.81
C PHE A 260 -9.75 11.40 -15.33
#